data_97c13ad12f62fe615cf35616edac22ca
#
_entry.id   97c13ad12f62fe615cf35616edac22ca
#
_cell.length_a   1.000
_cell.length_b   1.000
_cell.length_c   1.000
_cell.angle_alpha   90.00
_cell.angle_beta   90.00
_cell.angle_gamma   90.00
#
_symmetry.space_group_name_H-M   'P 1'
#
loop_
_entity.id
_entity.type
_entity.pdbx_description
1 polymer ?
#
loop_
_entity_poly.entity_id
_entity_poly.type
_entity_poly.pdbx_seq_one_letter_code
_entity_poly.pdbx_strand_id
1 'polypeptide(L)'
;MDYYNYAQALKYFLELYRRPVAVRFLSDEEEVSPDYRSDLDLSFCQFVMLAQRGDKLLATADNLACANGAAALGLRPLPEKIRSGEMHSRLNLFDSPELASQVSALTPRIPLGSYPRILLAALDEADFEPQVVILQGKPATLMWVLIANNYHKGGRYSFTTAVSQGVCVDATVIPFLEGNINLSLSCFGGRGSTDQKEDEVLLGLPFKDLEKIVEILPELKNTIMKRSIEKTAYKRLQAKLDN
;
A
#
# COMPACT_ATOMS: atom_id res chain seq x y z
N MET A 1 -11.27 19.06 2.04
CA MET A 1 -11.65 17.64 1.91
C MET A 1 -11.66 17.00 3.30
N ASP A 2 -12.55 16.09 3.55
CA ASP A 2 -12.70 15.53 4.89
C ASP A 2 -12.10 14.11 4.93
N TYR A 3 -10.78 14.04 5.08
CA TYR A 3 -10.03 12.78 5.15
C TYR A 3 -10.45 11.92 6.35
N TYR A 4 -10.87 12.57 7.43
CA TYR A 4 -11.43 11.90 8.59
C TYR A 4 -12.66 11.08 8.21
N ASN A 5 -13.63 11.69 7.50
CA ASN A 5 -14.85 10.98 7.08
C ASN A 5 -14.55 9.83 6.10
N TYR A 6 -13.60 9.99 5.19
CA TYR A 6 -13.17 8.88 4.32
C TYR A 6 -12.60 7.70 5.12
N ALA A 7 -11.71 7.99 6.08
CA ALA A 7 -11.14 6.94 6.92
C ALA A 7 -12.19 6.24 7.78
N GLN A 8 -13.14 7.00 8.37
CA GLN A 8 -14.24 6.44 9.16
C GLN A 8 -15.18 5.58 8.29
N ALA A 9 -15.49 6.02 7.08
CA ALA A 9 -16.30 5.23 6.15
C ALA A 9 -15.62 3.90 5.77
N LEU A 10 -14.34 3.93 5.42
CA LEU A 10 -13.55 2.73 5.15
C LEU A 10 -13.55 1.78 6.37
N LYS A 11 -13.30 2.33 7.56
CA LYS A 11 -13.31 1.56 8.80
C LYS A 11 -14.67 0.93 9.09
N TYR A 12 -15.75 1.69 8.95
CA TYR A 12 -17.11 1.23 9.27
C TYR A 12 -17.64 0.22 8.25
N PHE A 13 -17.56 0.55 6.95
CA PHE A 13 -18.17 -0.29 5.92
C PHE A 13 -17.36 -1.54 5.60
N LEU A 14 -16.03 -1.46 5.68
CA LEU A 14 -15.12 -2.57 5.38
C LEU A 14 -14.66 -3.33 6.64
N GLU A 15 -15.00 -2.83 7.83
CA GLU A 15 -14.52 -3.39 9.11
C GLU A 15 -12.98 -3.46 9.17
N LEU A 16 -12.33 -2.43 8.59
CA LEU A 16 -10.87 -2.31 8.64
C LEU A 16 -10.43 -2.03 10.07
N TYR A 17 -9.59 -2.89 10.60
CA TYR A 17 -9.00 -2.69 11.93
C TYR A 17 -7.67 -1.93 11.87
N ARG A 18 -7.04 -1.85 10.70
CA ARG A 18 -5.87 -1.02 10.43
C ARG A 18 -6.31 0.33 9.87
N ARG A 19 -5.71 1.41 10.37
CA ARG A 19 -5.98 2.74 9.83
C ARG A 19 -5.40 2.85 8.41
N PRO A 20 -6.13 3.41 7.44
CA PRO A 20 -5.58 3.78 6.14
C PRO A 20 -4.43 4.77 6.30
N VAL A 21 -3.38 4.65 5.47
CA VAL A 21 -2.22 5.56 5.51
C VAL A 21 -2.23 6.47 4.30
N ALA A 22 -2.19 7.78 4.56
CA ALA A 22 -1.97 8.81 3.56
C ALA A 22 -0.48 8.96 3.26
N VAL A 23 -0.11 9.04 1.98
CA VAL A 23 1.26 9.24 1.52
C VAL A 23 1.31 10.43 0.57
N ARG A 24 2.28 11.34 0.78
CA ARG A 24 2.55 12.48 -0.09
C ARG A 24 4.04 12.60 -0.37
N PHE A 25 4.40 12.71 -1.63
CA PHE A 25 5.73 13.05 -2.10
C PHE A 25 5.86 14.57 -2.20
N LEU A 26 6.89 15.14 -1.61
CA LEU A 26 7.12 16.58 -1.52
C LEU A 26 8.31 17.01 -2.35
N SER A 27 8.20 18.18 -2.99
CA SER A 27 9.33 18.93 -3.53
C SER A 27 10.13 19.59 -2.41
N ASP A 28 11.33 20.11 -2.74
CA ASP A 28 12.18 20.82 -1.78
C ASP A 28 11.56 22.11 -1.24
N GLU A 29 10.68 22.74 -2.01
CA GLU A 29 10.10 24.05 -1.67
C GLU A 29 8.92 23.95 -0.69
N GLU A 30 8.33 22.77 -0.51
CA GLU A 30 7.16 22.61 0.34
C GLU A 30 7.54 22.62 1.83
N GLU A 31 6.82 23.36 2.64
CA GLU A 31 7.03 23.39 4.09
C GLU A 31 6.46 22.12 4.74
N VAL A 32 7.13 21.64 5.78
CA VAL A 32 6.69 20.49 6.59
C VAL A 32 6.48 20.94 8.02
N SER A 33 5.32 20.60 8.57
CA SER A 33 5.03 20.84 9.98
C SER A 33 6.07 20.17 10.90
N PRO A 34 6.50 20.81 11.99
CA PRO A 34 7.41 20.22 12.95
C PRO A 34 6.86 18.99 13.68
N ASP A 35 5.57 18.70 13.54
CA ASP A 35 4.93 17.52 14.13
C ASP A 35 5.33 16.21 13.42
N TYR A 36 5.94 16.32 12.22
CA TYR A 36 6.41 15.16 11.48
C TYR A 36 7.78 14.70 11.97
N ARG A 37 7.84 13.51 12.51
CA ARG A 37 9.06 12.90 13.02
C ARG A 37 9.97 12.43 11.90
N SER A 38 11.24 12.79 11.97
CA SER A 38 12.33 12.34 11.06
C SER A 38 13.50 11.71 11.78
N ASP A 39 13.38 11.49 13.09
CA ASP A 39 14.44 11.00 13.99
C ASP A 39 14.60 9.46 13.98
N LEU A 40 13.78 8.75 13.22
CA LEU A 40 13.75 7.29 13.18
C LEU A 40 14.38 6.76 11.90
N ASP A 41 15.37 5.87 12.01
CA ASP A 41 15.95 5.14 10.87
C ASP A 41 15.19 3.83 10.65
N LEU A 42 14.26 3.83 9.70
CA LEU A 42 13.29 2.76 9.49
C LEU A 42 13.18 2.35 8.01
N SER A 43 12.74 1.12 7.76
CA SER A 43 12.27 0.76 6.42
C SER A 43 10.91 1.42 6.12
N PHE A 44 10.59 1.62 4.82
CA PHE A 44 9.33 2.25 4.44
C PHE A 44 8.09 1.48 4.93
N CYS A 45 8.15 0.14 4.99
CA CYS A 45 7.08 -0.67 5.57
C CYS A 45 6.90 -0.42 7.07
N GLN A 46 7.96 -0.11 7.81
CA GLN A 46 7.86 0.30 9.23
C GLN A 46 7.30 1.72 9.37
N PHE A 47 7.65 2.65 8.47
CA PHE A 47 7.01 3.97 8.41
C PHE A 47 5.49 3.83 8.21
N VAL A 48 5.04 2.99 7.27
CA VAL A 48 3.61 2.72 7.07
C VAL A 48 2.97 2.12 8.32
N MET A 49 3.63 1.16 8.98
CA MET A 49 3.13 0.54 10.22
C MET A 49 2.96 1.56 11.35
N LEU A 50 3.93 2.46 11.54
CA LEU A 50 3.84 3.50 12.58
C LEU A 50 2.78 4.55 12.24
N ALA A 51 2.66 4.95 10.98
CA ALA A 51 1.59 5.84 10.54
C ALA A 51 0.19 5.25 10.82
N GLN A 52 0.00 3.94 10.64
CA GLN A 52 -1.25 3.25 11.04
C GLN A 52 -1.54 3.37 12.53
N ARG A 53 -0.51 3.54 13.37
CA ARG A 53 -0.62 3.70 14.83
C ARG A 53 -0.83 5.14 15.28
N GLY A 54 -0.75 6.11 14.34
CA GLY A 54 -1.00 7.53 14.59
C GLY A 54 0.25 8.41 14.60
N ASP A 55 1.44 7.85 14.28
CA ASP A 55 2.61 8.70 14.11
C ASP A 55 2.51 9.50 12.81
N LYS A 56 2.89 10.79 12.86
CA LYS A 56 3.17 11.63 11.70
C LYS A 56 4.64 11.53 11.36
N LEU A 57 4.98 11.12 10.16
CA LEU A 57 6.32 10.69 9.79
C LEU A 57 6.81 11.37 8.52
N LEU A 58 8.08 11.77 8.53
CA LEU A 58 8.80 12.32 7.39
C LEU A 58 9.94 11.36 7.01
N ALA A 59 9.81 10.70 5.86
CA ALA A 59 10.86 9.87 5.30
C ALA A 59 11.72 10.67 4.32
N THR A 60 13.02 10.51 4.44
CA THR A 60 14.06 11.18 3.64
C THR A 60 15.16 10.20 3.22
N ALA A 61 16.14 10.66 2.45
CA ALA A 61 17.31 9.86 2.12
C ALA A 61 18.10 9.41 3.37
N ASP A 62 18.10 10.22 4.43
CA ASP A 62 18.95 10.00 5.60
C ASP A 62 18.37 8.99 6.59
N ASN A 63 17.05 8.87 6.64
CA ASN A 63 16.34 8.06 7.64
C ASN A 63 15.59 6.85 7.09
N LEU A 64 15.75 6.51 5.80
CA LEU A 64 15.14 5.33 5.20
C LEU A 64 16.16 4.18 5.16
N ALA A 65 16.10 3.27 6.16
CA ALA A 65 17.06 2.18 6.35
C ALA A 65 17.14 1.20 5.17
N CYS A 66 15.99 0.90 4.53
CA CYS A 66 15.95 -0.04 3.41
C CYS A 66 16.48 0.59 2.12
N ALA A 67 17.70 0.24 1.70
CA ALA A 67 18.32 0.78 0.49
C ALA A 67 17.53 0.49 -0.79
N ASN A 68 16.85 -0.67 -0.87
CA ASN A 68 16.01 -1.04 -2.01
C ASN A 68 14.75 -0.17 -2.07
N GLY A 69 14.10 0.04 -0.91
CA GLY A 69 12.95 0.94 -0.79
C GLY A 69 13.33 2.40 -1.08
N ALA A 70 14.45 2.87 -0.54
CA ALA A 70 14.95 4.23 -0.79
C ALA A 70 15.21 4.50 -2.28
N ALA A 71 15.79 3.52 -2.99
CA ALA A 71 16.01 3.63 -4.42
C ALA A 71 14.71 3.61 -5.24
N ALA A 72 13.73 2.79 -4.84
CA ALA A 72 12.44 2.76 -5.51
C ALA A 72 11.66 4.06 -5.34
N LEU A 73 11.73 4.66 -4.16
CA LEU A 73 11.08 5.94 -3.83
C LEU A 73 11.84 7.18 -4.36
N GLY A 74 12.95 6.98 -5.07
CA GLY A 74 13.73 8.09 -5.65
C GLY A 74 14.57 8.89 -4.64
N LEU A 75 14.70 8.39 -3.40
CA LEU A 75 15.42 9.08 -2.33
C LEU A 75 16.94 8.84 -2.37
N ARG A 76 17.38 7.67 -2.84
CA ARG A 76 18.81 7.31 -2.95
C ARG A 76 19.11 6.58 -4.25
N PRO A 77 20.37 6.62 -4.76
CA PRO A 77 20.76 5.80 -5.89
C PRO A 77 20.57 4.31 -5.61
N LEU A 78 20.23 3.54 -6.65
CA LEU A 78 20.15 2.09 -6.54
C LEU A 78 21.54 1.49 -6.31
N PRO A 79 21.80 0.82 -5.17
CA PRO A 79 23.08 0.22 -4.89
C PRO A 79 23.46 -0.84 -5.94
N GLU A 80 24.75 -0.88 -6.31
CA GLU A 80 25.28 -1.80 -7.33
C GLU A 80 24.94 -3.27 -7.03
N LYS A 81 25.13 -3.69 -5.77
CA LYS A 81 24.81 -5.07 -5.32
C LYS A 81 23.32 -5.45 -5.46
N ILE A 82 22.41 -4.47 -5.51
CA ILE A 82 20.98 -4.69 -5.78
C ILE A 82 20.76 -4.70 -7.29
N ARG A 83 21.36 -3.76 -8.01
CA ARG A 83 21.25 -3.64 -9.46
C ARG A 83 21.80 -4.89 -10.18
N SER A 84 22.95 -5.38 -9.73
CA SER A 84 23.57 -6.62 -10.25
C SER A 84 22.85 -7.90 -9.86
N GLY A 85 21.90 -7.85 -8.92
CA GLY A 85 21.20 -9.02 -8.38
C GLY A 85 21.97 -9.80 -7.33
N GLU A 86 23.25 -9.46 -7.07
CA GLU A 86 24.13 -10.17 -6.13
C GLU A 86 23.50 -10.30 -4.73
N MET A 87 22.91 -9.22 -4.21
CA MET A 87 22.32 -9.22 -2.87
C MET A 87 21.13 -10.19 -2.77
N HIS A 88 20.24 -10.18 -3.74
CA HIS A 88 19.03 -11.00 -3.70
C HIS A 88 19.34 -12.50 -3.97
N SER A 89 20.31 -12.78 -4.83
CA SER A 89 20.78 -14.15 -5.04
C SER A 89 21.47 -14.73 -3.79
N ARG A 90 22.31 -13.94 -3.09
CA ARG A 90 22.91 -14.36 -1.81
C ARG A 90 21.88 -14.65 -0.70
N LEU A 91 20.69 -14.03 -0.78
CA LEU A 91 19.57 -14.31 0.12
C LEU A 91 18.74 -15.53 -0.33
N ASN A 92 19.17 -16.26 -1.37
CA ASN A 92 18.43 -17.37 -1.98
C ASN A 92 17.01 -17.00 -2.43
N LEU A 93 16.79 -15.73 -2.81
CA LEU A 93 15.51 -15.29 -3.37
C LEU A 93 15.42 -15.56 -4.88
N PHE A 94 16.57 -15.76 -5.53
CA PHE A 94 16.71 -16.10 -6.95
C PHE A 94 17.84 -17.09 -7.12
N ASP A 95 17.71 -17.93 -8.12
CA ASP A 95 18.70 -18.98 -8.47
C ASP A 95 20.05 -18.38 -8.91
N SER A 96 20.00 -17.20 -9.55
CA SER A 96 21.22 -16.51 -9.98
C SER A 96 21.13 -14.98 -9.84
N PRO A 97 22.29 -14.28 -9.80
CA PRO A 97 22.33 -12.82 -9.86
C PRO A 97 21.67 -12.25 -11.11
N GLU A 98 21.80 -12.91 -12.27
CA GLU A 98 21.22 -12.47 -13.55
C GLU A 98 19.69 -12.41 -13.47
N LEU A 99 19.02 -13.42 -12.91
CA LEU A 99 17.58 -13.44 -12.72
C LEU A 99 17.13 -12.33 -11.74
N ALA A 100 17.87 -12.16 -10.66
CA ALA A 100 17.60 -11.08 -9.70
C ALA A 100 17.79 -9.69 -10.32
N SER A 101 18.81 -9.52 -11.17
CA SER A 101 19.08 -8.28 -11.92
C SER A 101 17.94 -7.95 -12.89
N GLN A 102 17.38 -8.94 -13.58
CA GLN A 102 16.22 -8.73 -14.47
C GLN A 102 15.02 -8.17 -13.68
N VAL A 103 14.70 -8.74 -12.51
CA VAL A 103 13.63 -8.23 -11.65
C VAL A 103 13.94 -6.81 -11.19
N SER A 104 15.19 -6.54 -10.79
CA SER A 104 15.62 -5.19 -10.41
C SER A 104 15.45 -4.19 -11.56
N ALA A 105 15.79 -4.57 -12.80
CA ALA A 105 15.65 -3.71 -13.97
C ALA A 105 14.18 -3.37 -14.30
N LEU A 106 13.27 -4.30 -14.06
CA LEU A 106 11.83 -4.13 -14.32
C LEU A 106 11.09 -3.41 -13.18
N THR A 107 11.73 -3.20 -12.02
CA THR A 107 11.08 -2.56 -10.88
C THR A 107 10.80 -1.08 -11.17
N PRO A 108 9.54 -0.62 -11.07
CA PRO A 108 9.21 0.80 -11.19
C PRO A 108 9.89 1.62 -10.09
N ARG A 109 10.39 2.80 -10.47
CA ARG A 109 11.05 3.73 -9.55
C ARG A 109 10.69 5.16 -9.85
N ILE A 110 10.55 5.95 -8.79
CA ILE A 110 10.50 7.41 -8.92
C ILE A 110 11.90 7.89 -9.33
N PRO A 111 12.03 8.81 -10.28
CA PRO A 111 13.34 9.35 -10.66
C PRO A 111 14.07 9.93 -9.44
N LEU A 112 15.37 9.65 -9.35
CA LEU A 112 16.20 10.07 -8.21
C LEU A 112 16.14 11.58 -8.01
N GLY A 113 15.83 12.01 -6.78
CA GLY A 113 15.79 13.42 -6.38
C GLY A 113 14.53 14.18 -6.82
N SER A 114 13.58 13.55 -7.51
CA SER A 114 12.32 14.24 -7.90
C SER A 114 11.49 14.68 -6.69
N TYR A 115 11.52 13.88 -5.63
CA TYR A 115 10.79 14.13 -4.39
C TYR A 115 11.69 13.72 -3.21
N PRO A 116 12.44 14.68 -2.62
CA PRO A 116 13.42 14.36 -1.57
C PRO A 116 12.81 14.00 -0.22
N ARG A 117 11.50 14.22 -0.06
CA ARG A 117 10.77 14.03 1.19
C ARG A 117 9.44 13.36 0.95
N ILE A 118 9.03 12.49 1.88
CA ILE A 118 7.75 11.77 1.82
C ILE A 118 7.07 11.89 3.18
N LEU A 119 5.85 12.43 3.19
CA LEU A 119 4.99 12.45 4.38
C LEU A 119 4.16 11.18 4.46
N LEU A 120 4.04 10.66 5.68
CA LEU A 120 3.13 9.56 6.01
C LEU A 120 2.37 9.91 7.29
N ALA A 121 1.06 9.73 7.27
CA ALA A 121 0.20 9.85 8.44
C ALA A 121 -0.99 8.89 8.29
N ALA A 122 -1.67 8.58 9.38
CA ALA A 122 -2.99 7.98 9.25
C ALA A 122 -3.93 8.92 8.50
N LEU A 123 -4.76 8.38 7.61
CA LEU A 123 -5.62 9.20 6.73
C LEU A 123 -6.53 10.16 7.50
N ASP A 124 -7.05 9.72 8.64
CA ASP A 124 -7.91 10.52 9.53
C ASP A 124 -7.18 11.64 10.30
N GLU A 125 -5.84 11.64 10.29
CA GLU A 125 -4.99 12.65 10.93
C GLU A 125 -4.10 13.40 9.92
N ALA A 126 -4.24 13.11 8.62
CA ALA A 126 -3.47 13.77 7.59
C ALA A 126 -3.87 15.23 7.44
N ASP A 127 -2.89 16.14 7.53
CA ASP A 127 -3.02 17.58 7.33
C ASP A 127 -2.49 18.04 5.96
N PHE A 128 -2.28 17.08 5.05
CA PHE A 128 -1.84 17.27 3.67
C PHE A 128 -2.77 16.52 2.70
N GLU A 129 -2.80 16.94 1.45
CA GLU A 129 -3.51 16.21 0.39
C GLU A 129 -2.72 14.97 0.00
N PRO A 130 -3.27 13.74 0.20
CA PRO A 130 -2.59 12.52 -0.18
C PRO A 130 -2.47 12.38 -1.70
N GLN A 131 -1.43 11.72 -2.18
CA GLN A 131 -1.33 11.26 -3.57
C GLN A 131 -1.63 9.77 -3.67
N VAL A 132 -1.25 9.01 -2.62
CA VAL A 132 -1.53 7.58 -2.50
C VAL A 132 -2.14 7.31 -1.12
N VAL A 133 -3.10 6.39 -1.08
CA VAL A 133 -3.62 5.83 0.18
C VAL A 133 -3.31 4.35 0.22
N ILE A 134 -2.70 3.89 1.33
CA ILE A 134 -2.38 2.49 1.55
C ILE A 134 -3.39 1.89 2.51
N LEU A 135 -4.06 0.83 2.09
CA LEU A 135 -4.94 0.02 2.91
C LEU A 135 -4.26 -1.31 3.23
N GLN A 136 -4.39 -1.77 4.46
CA GLN A 136 -3.92 -3.09 4.88
C GLN A 136 -5.07 -3.87 5.50
N GLY A 137 -5.25 -5.10 5.07
CA GLY A 137 -6.33 -5.94 5.56
C GLY A 137 -6.38 -7.30 4.89
N LYS A 138 -7.42 -8.06 5.21
CA LYS A 138 -7.63 -9.37 4.59
C LYS A 138 -8.04 -9.23 3.12
N PRO A 139 -7.66 -10.17 2.24
CA PRO A 139 -8.09 -10.15 0.84
C PRO A 139 -9.61 -10.03 0.67
N ALA A 140 -10.40 -10.72 1.52
CA ALA A 140 -11.84 -10.67 1.50
C ALA A 140 -12.41 -9.27 1.81
N THR A 141 -11.72 -8.48 2.63
CA THR A 141 -12.06 -7.10 2.93
C THR A 141 -11.68 -6.18 1.78
N LEU A 142 -10.43 -6.28 1.30
CA LEU A 142 -9.92 -5.40 0.24
C LEU A 142 -10.56 -5.67 -1.13
N MET A 143 -11.11 -6.86 -1.35
CA MET A 143 -11.95 -7.16 -2.52
C MET A 143 -13.09 -6.15 -2.68
N TRP A 144 -13.70 -5.68 -1.58
CA TRP A 144 -14.80 -4.72 -1.64
C TRP A 144 -14.35 -3.33 -2.10
N VAL A 145 -13.12 -2.94 -1.82
CA VAL A 145 -12.52 -1.70 -2.37
C VAL A 145 -12.42 -1.80 -3.90
N LEU A 146 -12.00 -2.96 -4.40
CA LEU A 146 -11.90 -3.19 -5.85
C LEU A 146 -13.28 -3.19 -6.51
N ILE A 147 -14.27 -3.82 -5.87
CA ILE A 147 -15.66 -3.81 -6.37
C ILE A 147 -16.20 -2.37 -6.37
N ALA A 148 -15.99 -1.62 -5.30
CA ALA A 148 -16.43 -0.22 -5.19
C ALA A 148 -15.77 0.66 -6.28
N ASN A 149 -14.45 0.53 -6.48
CA ASN A 149 -13.76 1.27 -7.53
C ASN A 149 -14.24 0.87 -8.94
N ASN A 150 -14.54 -0.41 -9.14
CA ASN A 150 -14.99 -0.92 -10.44
C ASN A 150 -16.47 -0.59 -10.74
N TYR A 151 -17.23 -0.22 -9.71
CA TYR A 151 -18.65 0.11 -9.85
C TYR A 151 -18.89 1.20 -10.91
N HIS A 152 -18.03 2.21 -10.94
CA HIS A 152 -18.12 3.31 -11.89
C HIS A 152 -17.23 3.18 -13.14
N LYS A 153 -16.19 2.32 -13.06
CA LYS A 153 -15.20 2.19 -14.14
C LYS A 153 -15.42 0.98 -15.03
N GLY A 154 -15.97 -0.11 -14.47
CA GLY A 154 -16.01 -1.41 -15.14
C GLY A 154 -14.61 -1.99 -15.34
N GLY A 155 -14.51 -3.07 -16.14
CA GLY A 155 -13.23 -3.65 -16.56
C GLY A 155 -12.68 -4.71 -15.60
N ARG A 156 -11.38 -4.94 -15.68
CA ARG A 156 -10.64 -5.95 -14.91
C ARG A 156 -9.37 -5.31 -14.33
N TYR A 157 -8.93 -5.83 -13.19
CA TYR A 157 -7.65 -5.43 -12.60
C TYR A 157 -6.52 -6.32 -13.10
N SER A 158 -5.37 -5.70 -13.35
CA SER A 158 -4.07 -6.35 -13.46
C SER A 158 -3.18 -5.79 -12.37
N PHE A 159 -2.60 -6.65 -11.56
CA PHE A 159 -1.67 -6.25 -10.51
C PHE A 159 -0.28 -6.75 -10.84
N THR A 160 0.72 -5.93 -10.59
CA THR A 160 2.11 -6.30 -10.79
C THR A 160 2.82 -6.36 -9.43
N THR A 161 3.59 -7.40 -9.22
CA THR A 161 4.43 -7.55 -8.03
C THR A 161 5.63 -8.41 -8.34
N ALA A 162 6.77 -8.05 -7.77
CA ALA A 162 7.96 -8.89 -7.78
C ALA A 162 8.20 -9.57 -6.42
N VAL A 163 7.32 -9.35 -5.43
CA VAL A 163 7.41 -9.80 -4.03
C VAL A 163 8.75 -9.48 -3.33
N SER A 164 9.59 -8.68 -3.96
CA SER A 164 10.88 -8.23 -3.44
C SER A 164 10.85 -6.77 -2.94
N GLN A 165 9.83 -6.00 -3.31
CA GLN A 165 9.64 -4.59 -2.99
C GLN A 165 8.15 -4.29 -2.82
N GLY A 166 7.55 -4.84 -1.75
CA GLY A 166 6.11 -4.84 -1.57
C GLY A 166 5.51 -3.45 -1.29
N VAL A 167 5.62 -2.96 -0.06
CA VAL A 167 4.92 -1.73 0.35
C VAL A 167 5.44 -0.51 -0.40
N CYS A 168 6.76 -0.37 -0.56
CA CYS A 168 7.38 0.78 -1.22
C CYS A 168 7.07 0.83 -2.71
N VAL A 169 7.10 -0.29 -3.44
CA VAL A 169 6.83 -0.32 -4.88
C VAL A 169 5.38 -0.66 -5.17
N ASP A 170 4.95 -1.86 -4.79
CA ASP A 170 3.65 -2.36 -5.21
C ASP A 170 2.50 -1.52 -4.67
N ALA A 171 2.56 -1.09 -3.38
CA ALA A 171 1.49 -0.32 -2.76
C ALA A 171 1.70 1.21 -2.78
N THR A 172 2.85 1.70 -3.27
CA THR A 172 3.14 3.14 -3.25
C THR A 172 3.59 3.67 -4.62
N VAL A 173 4.73 3.21 -5.13
CA VAL A 173 5.30 3.75 -6.38
C VAL A 173 4.41 3.46 -7.58
N ILE A 174 3.89 2.24 -7.71
CA ILE A 174 2.98 1.89 -8.82
C ILE A 174 1.71 2.72 -8.80
N PRO A 175 0.94 2.82 -7.69
CA PRO A 175 -0.23 3.70 -7.64
C PRO A 175 0.09 5.17 -7.93
N PHE A 176 1.24 5.65 -7.47
CA PHE A 176 1.68 7.02 -7.70
C PHE A 176 1.99 7.30 -9.18
N LEU A 177 2.79 6.46 -9.82
CA LEU A 177 3.24 6.65 -11.20
C LEU A 177 2.17 6.34 -12.25
N GLU A 178 1.42 5.25 -12.04
CA GLU A 178 0.46 4.75 -13.03
C GLU A 178 -0.96 5.28 -12.80
N GLY A 179 -1.24 5.80 -11.61
CA GLY A 179 -2.58 6.27 -11.25
C GLY A 179 -3.63 5.16 -11.19
N ASN A 180 -3.21 3.93 -10.93
CA ASN A 180 -4.03 2.72 -10.82
C ASN A 180 -3.88 2.06 -9.45
N ILE A 181 -4.93 1.35 -9.03
CA ILE A 181 -4.85 0.52 -7.82
C ILE A 181 -3.90 -0.66 -8.08
N ASN A 182 -3.00 -0.94 -7.12
CA ASN A 182 -2.17 -2.13 -7.17
C ASN A 182 -2.17 -2.88 -5.84
N LEU A 183 -2.12 -4.22 -5.92
CA LEU A 183 -2.11 -5.13 -4.77
C LEU A 183 -0.66 -5.50 -4.42
N SER A 184 -0.35 -5.54 -3.13
CA SER A 184 0.93 -6.01 -2.62
C SER A 184 0.75 -7.17 -1.65
N LEU A 185 1.49 -8.24 -1.89
CA LEU A 185 1.65 -9.32 -0.92
C LEU A 185 2.69 -8.99 0.15
N SER A 186 3.29 -7.81 0.08
CA SER A 186 4.49 -7.41 0.81
C SER A 186 5.76 -8.11 0.30
N CYS A 187 6.90 -7.80 0.90
CA CYS A 187 8.14 -8.52 0.69
C CYS A 187 8.55 -9.25 1.98
N PHE A 188 9.50 -10.19 1.88
CA PHE A 188 9.97 -10.91 3.05
C PHE A 188 10.49 -9.99 4.15
N GLY A 189 11.22 -8.92 3.78
CA GLY A 189 11.72 -7.92 4.72
C GLY A 189 10.60 -7.14 5.41
N GLY A 190 9.57 -6.74 4.65
CA GLY A 190 8.38 -6.09 5.18
C GLY A 190 7.63 -6.98 6.17
N ARG A 191 7.39 -8.23 5.82
CA ARG A 191 6.73 -9.20 6.71
C ARG A 191 7.56 -9.53 7.96
N GLY A 192 8.88 -9.58 7.82
CA GLY A 192 9.78 -9.87 8.94
C GLY A 192 10.06 -8.70 9.87
N SER A 193 9.77 -7.46 9.45
CA SER A 193 10.08 -6.23 10.21
C SER A 193 8.88 -5.42 10.67
N THR A 194 7.65 -5.90 10.40
CA THR A 194 6.40 -5.26 10.79
C THR A 194 5.48 -6.24 11.49
N ASP A 195 4.36 -5.75 12.02
CA ASP A 195 3.31 -6.56 12.64
C ASP A 195 2.26 -7.06 11.63
N GLN A 196 2.57 -7.05 10.32
CA GLN A 196 1.69 -7.58 9.29
C GLN A 196 1.39 -9.06 9.52
N LYS A 197 0.11 -9.42 9.60
CA LYS A 197 -0.32 -10.81 9.79
C LYS A 197 -0.20 -11.62 8.49
N GLU A 198 -0.14 -12.94 8.60
CA GLU A 198 -0.01 -13.85 7.47
C GLU A 198 -1.17 -13.73 6.48
N ASP A 199 -2.39 -13.50 6.97
CA ASP A 199 -3.62 -13.37 6.19
C ASP A 199 -3.92 -11.92 5.73
N GLU A 200 -2.97 -11.00 5.88
CA GLU A 200 -3.07 -9.61 5.42
C GLU A 200 -2.29 -9.38 4.13
N VAL A 201 -2.87 -8.53 3.30
CA VAL A 201 -2.24 -7.95 2.11
C VAL A 201 -2.40 -6.42 2.15
N LEU A 202 -1.69 -5.72 1.29
CA LEU A 202 -1.82 -4.27 1.15
C LEU A 202 -2.43 -3.94 -0.22
N LEU A 203 -3.15 -2.84 -0.26
CA LEU A 203 -3.69 -2.25 -1.47
C LEU A 203 -3.28 -0.79 -1.49
N GLY A 204 -2.50 -0.41 -2.48
CA GLY A 204 -2.22 0.99 -2.76
C GLY A 204 -3.20 1.53 -3.77
N LEU A 205 -3.75 2.70 -3.50
CA LEU A 205 -4.68 3.35 -4.41
C LEU A 205 -4.37 4.84 -4.59
N PRO A 206 -4.53 5.38 -5.81
CA PRO A 206 -4.45 6.82 -6.01
C PRO A 206 -5.54 7.52 -5.22
N PHE A 207 -5.20 8.60 -4.53
CA PHE A 207 -6.16 9.33 -3.69
C PHE A 207 -7.38 9.83 -4.49
N LYS A 208 -7.20 10.21 -5.75
CA LYS A 208 -8.29 10.64 -6.66
C LYS A 208 -9.46 9.65 -6.80
N ASP A 209 -9.21 8.36 -6.50
CA ASP A 209 -10.25 7.32 -6.61
C ASP A 209 -11.00 7.12 -5.30
N LEU A 210 -10.50 7.64 -4.18
CA LEU A 210 -11.00 7.33 -2.83
C LEU A 210 -12.43 7.80 -2.60
N GLU A 211 -12.78 9.01 -3.04
CA GLU A 211 -14.13 9.57 -2.89
C GLU A 211 -15.19 8.65 -3.49
N LYS A 212 -15.02 8.26 -4.75
CA LYS A 212 -15.95 7.38 -5.46
C LYS A 212 -16.06 5.98 -4.85
N ILE A 213 -14.95 5.49 -4.28
CA ILE A 213 -14.94 4.22 -3.55
C ILE A 213 -15.82 4.34 -2.31
N VAL A 214 -15.61 5.41 -1.52
CA VAL A 214 -16.34 5.61 -0.26
C VAL A 214 -17.82 5.85 -0.49
N GLU A 215 -18.20 6.61 -1.52
CA GLU A 215 -19.60 6.91 -1.86
C GLU A 215 -20.47 5.67 -2.09
N ILE A 216 -19.93 4.62 -2.71
CA ILE A 216 -20.69 3.42 -3.05
C ILE A 216 -20.70 2.35 -1.94
N LEU A 217 -19.79 2.43 -0.95
CA LEU A 217 -19.70 1.43 0.12
C LEU A 217 -21.02 1.20 0.90
N PRO A 218 -21.81 2.23 1.24
CA PRO A 218 -23.10 2.05 1.91
C PRO A 218 -24.06 1.16 1.12
N GLU A 219 -24.17 1.37 -0.18
CA GLU A 219 -25.03 0.57 -1.05
C GLU A 219 -24.55 -0.88 -1.13
N LEU A 220 -23.24 -1.08 -1.34
CA LEU A 220 -22.63 -2.41 -1.36
C LEU A 220 -22.84 -3.15 -0.04
N LYS A 221 -22.70 -2.47 1.11
CA LYS A 221 -22.90 -3.07 2.45
C LYS A 221 -24.31 -3.60 2.61
N ASN A 222 -25.30 -2.83 2.17
CA ASN A 222 -26.72 -3.18 2.33
C ASN A 222 -27.22 -4.20 1.31
N THR A 223 -26.47 -4.48 0.26
CA THR A 223 -26.87 -5.38 -0.84
C THR A 223 -26.00 -6.63 -0.91
N ILE A 224 -24.95 -6.60 -1.72
CA ILE A 224 -24.14 -7.78 -2.06
C ILE A 224 -23.18 -8.20 -0.95
N MET A 225 -22.61 -7.23 -0.17
CA MET A 225 -21.74 -7.56 0.95
C MET A 225 -22.45 -8.38 2.00
N LYS A 226 -23.67 -7.98 2.40
CA LYS A 226 -24.50 -8.71 3.36
C LYS A 226 -24.71 -10.17 2.91
N ARG A 227 -25.09 -10.39 1.65
CA ARG A 227 -25.29 -11.75 1.09
C ARG A 227 -24.01 -12.58 1.11
N SER A 228 -22.86 -11.97 0.84
CA SER A 228 -21.55 -12.63 0.85
C SER A 228 -21.12 -13.01 2.27
N ILE A 229 -21.26 -12.09 3.24
CA ILE A 229 -20.89 -12.33 4.65
C ILE A 229 -21.79 -13.42 5.27
N GLU A 230 -23.10 -13.38 5.01
CA GLU A 230 -24.07 -14.36 5.49
C GLU A 230 -23.92 -15.73 4.82
N LYS A 231 -23.12 -15.83 3.75
CA LYS A 231 -22.93 -17.05 2.95
C LYS A 231 -24.25 -17.69 2.51
N THR A 232 -25.23 -16.87 2.14
CA THR A 232 -26.62 -17.30 1.89
C THR A 232 -26.71 -18.41 0.84
N ALA A 233 -25.94 -18.32 -0.25
CA ALA A 233 -25.93 -19.33 -1.30
C ALA A 233 -25.30 -20.65 -0.82
N TYR A 234 -24.22 -20.57 -0.04
CA TYR A 234 -23.58 -21.73 0.55
C TYR A 234 -24.49 -22.47 1.53
N LYS A 235 -25.16 -21.75 2.42
CA LYS A 235 -26.14 -22.35 3.36
C LYS A 235 -27.27 -23.05 2.65
N ARG A 236 -27.76 -22.49 1.51
CA ARG A 236 -28.78 -23.16 0.68
C ARG A 236 -28.25 -24.43 0.03
N LEU A 237 -27.01 -24.46 -0.38
CA LEU A 237 -26.36 -25.64 -0.93
C LEU A 237 -26.23 -26.74 0.16
N GLN A 238 -25.72 -26.39 1.34
CA GLN A 238 -25.59 -27.33 2.47
C GLN A 238 -26.95 -27.98 2.79
N ALA A 239 -28.00 -27.17 2.94
CA ALA A 239 -29.35 -27.70 3.22
C ALA A 239 -29.90 -28.66 2.15
N LYS A 240 -29.39 -28.60 0.90
CA LYS A 240 -29.75 -29.57 -0.15
C LYS A 240 -28.89 -30.83 -0.12
N LEU A 241 -27.70 -30.78 0.44
CA LEU A 241 -26.79 -31.93 0.56
C LEU A 241 -27.11 -32.77 1.81
N ASP A 242 -27.69 -32.14 2.82
CA ASP A 242 -28.08 -32.78 4.09
C ASP A 242 -29.47 -33.48 4.02
N ASN A 243 -30.20 -33.29 2.92
CA ASN A 243 -31.49 -33.97 2.60
C ASN A 243 -31.32 -35.03 1.53
#